data_8e62cbc3843a5675b08f57558e2c52d9
#
_entry.id   8e62cbc3843a5675b08f57558e2c52d9
#
_cell.length_a   1.000
_cell.length_b   1.000
_cell.length_c   1.000
_cell.angle_alpha   90.00
_cell.angle_beta   90.00
_cell.angle_gamma   90.00
#
_symmetry.space_group_name_H-M   'P 1'
#
loop_
_entity.id
_entity.type
_entity.pdbx_description
1 polymer ?
#
loop_
_entity_poly.entity_id
_entity_poly.type
_entity_poly.pdbx_seq_one_letter_code
_entity_poly.pdbx_strand_id
1 'polypeptide(L)'
;MSSKNKIEPDILNSEIKIQPDSNRVKIGVLLPLSGKNSQIGGSLLKAAKLSLNKTQNRNIQLFIKDTENSNTNIISSYYDLINEEVDIILGPLFTKNIKIISPVSEDEKTLMITFSNNSEIKNENTFISGLTPEDEIREVIDYAMSKGSKKFGLIFPNNEYGLRSKKLIQNLMLEKNGEISEFVFYNPKKPDFYGVSKKIANYEQRKLKLEKKLEELKNTNTVDAETKYKKLKNQDTLGELEFDSLFIGAENVKHISMLASILPYYDVDPKKVVYLGNSLWANNVALKEPALEKSIFAGFSEKKFGNFKLEYSEAFNEQPHQIA
;
A
#
# COMPACT_ATOMS: atom_id res chain seq x y z
N MET A 1 -41.72 -5.58 12.77
CA MET A 1 -41.88 -5.84 11.33
C MET A 1 -41.01 -4.81 10.61
N SER A 2 -39.86 -5.20 10.21
CA SER A 2 -38.88 -4.32 9.55
C SER A 2 -39.07 -4.45 8.04
N SER A 3 -39.45 -3.37 7.38
CA SER A 3 -39.59 -3.30 5.93
C SER A 3 -38.22 -3.39 5.28
N LYS A 4 -37.90 -4.52 4.68
CA LYS A 4 -36.74 -4.68 3.79
C LYS A 4 -37.02 -3.87 2.51
N ASN A 5 -36.38 -2.70 2.35
CA ASN A 5 -36.31 -2.02 1.06
C ASN A 5 -35.48 -2.90 0.11
N LYS A 6 -36.15 -3.61 -0.78
CA LYS A 6 -35.52 -4.24 -1.94
C LYS A 6 -35.04 -3.13 -2.88
N ILE A 7 -33.75 -3.10 -3.14
CA ILE A 7 -33.18 -2.25 -4.21
C ILE A 7 -33.60 -2.91 -5.53
N GLU A 8 -34.37 -2.21 -6.32
CA GLU A 8 -34.84 -2.70 -7.61
C GLU A 8 -33.69 -2.76 -8.63
N PRO A 9 -33.64 -3.81 -9.48
CA PRO A 9 -32.58 -4.03 -10.48
C PRO A 9 -32.51 -3.01 -11.62
N ASP A 10 -33.49 -2.16 -11.77
CA ASP A 10 -33.62 -1.19 -12.88
C ASP A 10 -32.70 0.02 -12.84
N ILE A 11 -31.89 0.15 -11.78
CA ILE A 11 -30.94 1.28 -11.63
C ILE A 11 -29.77 1.20 -12.64
N LEU A 12 -29.54 0.05 -13.26
CA LEU A 12 -28.39 -0.16 -14.17
C LEU A 12 -28.60 0.41 -15.59
N ASN A 13 -29.84 0.61 -16.06
CA ASN A 13 -30.15 0.99 -17.44
C ASN A 13 -31.07 2.21 -17.59
N SER A 14 -31.45 2.88 -16.53
CA SER A 14 -32.23 4.11 -16.69
C SER A 14 -31.30 5.26 -17.10
N GLU A 15 -31.36 5.66 -18.36
CA GLU A 15 -31.07 7.03 -18.75
C GLU A 15 -32.05 7.93 -18.01
N ILE A 16 -31.62 8.46 -16.88
CA ILE A 16 -32.43 9.49 -16.19
C ILE A 16 -32.34 10.73 -17.06
N LYS A 17 -33.34 10.94 -17.92
CA LYS A 17 -33.57 12.23 -18.60
C LYS A 17 -33.97 13.25 -17.55
N ILE A 18 -32.95 13.94 -17.03
CA ILE A 18 -33.15 15.00 -16.06
C ILE A 18 -33.13 16.32 -16.82
N GLN A 19 -34.18 17.15 -16.65
CA GLN A 19 -34.16 18.54 -17.14
C GLN A 19 -32.99 19.28 -16.51
N PRO A 20 -32.27 20.14 -17.27
CA PRO A 20 -31.15 20.89 -16.75
C PRO A 20 -31.63 21.86 -15.65
N ASP A 21 -31.37 21.49 -14.43
CA ASP A 21 -31.55 22.34 -13.26
C ASP A 21 -30.24 23.05 -12.99
N SER A 22 -30.22 24.38 -13.13
CA SER A 22 -29.04 25.22 -13.04
C SER A 22 -28.35 25.20 -11.64
N ASN A 23 -28.86 24.41 -10.71
CA ASN A 23 -28.42 24.35 -9.32
C ASN A 23 -27.78 23.02 -8.91
N ARG A 24 -27.50 22.14 -9.88
CA ARG A 24 -26.88 20.83 -9.57
C ARG A 24 -25.38 20.88 -9.63
N VAL A 25 -24.72 20.24 -8.66
CA VAL A 25 -23.28 19.98 -8.69
C VAL A 25 -23.00 18.94 -9.78
N LYS A 26 -22.26 19.32 -10.78
CA LYS A 26 -21.84 18.47 -11.90
C LYS A 26 -20.51 17.82 -11.59
N ILE A 27 -20.48 16.50 -11.45
CA ILE A 27 -19.28 15.73 -11.16
C ILE A 27 -18.87 14.95 -12.40
N GLY A 28 -17.71 15.25 -12.96
CA GLY A 28 -17.06 14.46 -13.98
C GLY A 28 -16.46 13.19 -13.38
N VAL A 29 -16.63 12.06 -14.01
CA VAL A 29 -16.01 10.78 -13.61
C VAL A 29 -15.12 10.30 -14.75
N LEU A 30 -13.81 10.30 -14.54
CA LEU A 30 -12.80 10.02 -15.55
C LEU A 30 -12.04 8.74 -15.20
N LEU A 31 -12.50 7.59 -15.69
CA LEU A 31 -12.03 6.26 -15.29
C LEU A 31 -11.79 5.35 -16.51
N PRO A 32 -10.91 4.33 -16.40
CA PRO A 32 -10.74 3.31 -17.44
C PRO A 32 -11.92 2.32 -17.39
N LEU A 33 -12.97 2.56 -18.19
CA LEU A 33 -14.18 1.73 -18.20
C LEU A 33 -14.13 0.63 -19.26
N SER A 34 -13.18 0.70 -20.19
CA SER A 34 -12.87 -0.31 -21.19
C SER A 34 -11.43 -0.81 -21.13
N GLY A 35 -11.09 -1.83 -21.90
CA GLY A 35 -9.74 -2.38 -22.00
C GLY A 35 -9.27 -3.13 -20.74
N LYS A 36 -7.95 -3.24 -20.58
CA LYS A 36 -7.29 -4.07 -19.55
C LYS A 36 -7.67 -3.72 -18.11
N ASN A 37 -7.95 -2.46 -17.84
CA ASN A 37 -8.20 -1.96 -16.49
C ASN A 37 -9.67 -1.66 -16.22
N SER A 38 -10.58 -2.10 -17.10
CA SER A 38 -12.02 -1.85 -17.01
C SER A 38 -12.64 -2.38 -15.72
N GLN A 39 -12.14 -3.49 -15.20
CA GLN A 39 -12.61 -4.05 -13.94
C GLN A 39 -12.37 -3.10 -12.76
N ILE A 40 -11.21 -2.45 -12.71
CA ILE A 40 -10.89 -1.49 -11.65
C ILE A 40 -11.74 -0.23 -11.81
N GLY A 41 -11.77 0.35 -13.01
CA GLY A 41 -12.56 1.55 -13.29
C GLY A 41 -14.04 1.34 -13.08
N GLY A 42 -14.57 0.20 -13.53
CA GLY A 42 -15.96 -0.20 -13.31
C GLY A 42 -16.31 -0.34 -11.84
N SER A 43 -15.42 -0.91 -11.04
CA SER A 43 -15.62 -1.06 -9.60
C SER A 43 -15.67 0.30 -8.89
N LEU A 44 -14.77 1.23 -9.24
CA LEU A 44 -14.78 2.60 -8.73
C LEU A 44 -16.05 3.35 -9.13
N LEU A 45 -16.50 3.23 -10.39
CA LEU A 45 -17.72 3.83 -10.85
C LEU A 45 -18.95 3.31 -10.09
N LYS A 46 -19.03 2.00 -9.87
CA LYS A 46 -20.11 1.37 -9.10
C LYS A 46 -20.09 1.84 -7.65
N ALA A 47 -18.92 1.98 -7.03
CA ALA A 47 -18.78 2.54 -5.68
C ALA A 47 -19.29 3.99 -5.61
N ALA A 48 -18.94 4.84 -6.60
CA ALA A 48 -19.44 6.21 -6.68
C ALA A 48 -20.97 6.25 -6.83
N LYS A 49 -21.55 5.40 -7.71
CA LYS A 49 -23.00 5.28 -7.87
C LYS A 49 -23.71 4.80 -6.59
N LEU A 50 -23.11 3.82 -5.89
CA LEU A 50 -23.64 3.31 -4.62
C LEU A 50 -23.65 4.41 -3.55
N SER A 51 -22.57 5.18 -3.45
CA SER A 51 -22.48 6.32 -2.52
C SER A 51 -23.53 7.39 -2.83
N LEU A 52 -23.67 7.75 -4.10
CA LEU A 52 -24.68 8.73 -4.53
C LEU A 52 -26.11 8.27 -4.21
N ASN A 53 -26.42 7.00 -4.45
CA ASN A 53 -27.72 6.43 -4.12
C ASN A 53 -27.99 6.44 -2.61
N LYS A 54 -26.99 6.17 -1.78
CA LYS A 54 -27.11 6.21 -0.30
C LYS A 54 -27.40 7.61 0.23
N THR A 55 -26.75 8.62 -0.31
CA THR A 55 -26.95 10.01 0.13
C THR A 55 -28.30 10.55 -0.27
N GLN A 56 -28.99 9.91 -1.23
CA GLN A 56 -30.27 10.39 -1.82
C GLN A 56 -30.20 11.86 -2.27
N ASN A 57 -28.99 12.36 -2.53
CA ASN A 57 -28.76 13.73 -2.92
C ASN A 57 -29.11 13.92 -4.43
N ARG A 58 -30.24 14.47 -4.71
CA ARG A 58 -30.72 14.72 -6.08
C ARG A 58 -30.03 15.92 -6.74
N ASN A 59 -29.23 16.68 -6.00
CA ASN A 59 -28.52 17.85 -6.51
C ASN A 59 -27.15 17.52 -7.09
N ILE A 60 -26.80 16.22 -7.26
CA ILE A 60 -25.56 15.79 -7.88
C ILE A 60 -25.87 15.10 -9.20
N GLN A 61 -25.13 15.47 -10.23
CA GLN A 61 -25.17 14.83 -11.55
C GLN A 61 -23.81 14.31 -11.94
N LEU A 62 -23.72 13.04 -12.38
CA LEU A 62 -22.46 12.41 -12.82
C LEU A 62 -22.36 12.45 -14.35
N PHE A 63 -21.22 12.95 -14.85
CA PHE A 63 -20.81 12.90 -16.25
C PHE A 63 -19.66 11.91 -16.39
N ILE A 64 -19.92 10.77 -17.03
CA ILE A 64 -19.01 9.63 -17.04
C ILE A 64 -18.27 9.57 -18.36
N LYS A 65 -16.94 9.55 -18.33
CA LYS A 65 -16.09 9.43 -19.50
C LYS A 65 -15.07 8.29 -19.30
N ASP A 66 -14.88 7.51 -20.35
CA ASP A 66 -13.94 6.40 -20.42
C ASP A 66 -12.57 6.92 -20.87
N THR A 67 -11.53 6.61 -20.12
CA THR A 67 -10.16 6.94 -20.51
C THR A 67 -9.55 5.91 -21.46
N GLU A 68 -10.20 4.74 -21.65
CA GLU A 68 -9.70 3.58 -22.40
C GLU A 68 -8.22 3.26 -22.12
N ASN A 69 -7.66 3.85 -21.07
CA ASN A 69 -6.25 3.78 -20.69
C ASN A 69 -5.28 4.19 -21.82
N SER A 70 -5.73 5.07 -22.72
CA SER A 70 -4.98 5.61 -23.87
C SER A 70 -4.66 7.09 -23.65
N ASN A 71 -3.50 7.52 -24.15
CA ASN A 71 -3.06 8.91 -23.99
C ASN A 71 -3.93 9.91 -24.79
N THR A 72 -4.45 9.48 -25.92
CA THR A 72 -5.31 10.32 -26.79
C THR A 72 -6.70 10.47 -26.19
N ASN A 73 -7.25 9.39 -25.70
CA ASN A 73 -8.61 9.37 -25.16
C ASN A 73 -8.71 10.10 -23.82
N ILE A 74 -7.64 10.12 -23.02
CA ILE A 74 -7.66 10.85 -21.75
C ILE A 74 -7.84 12.36 -21.96
N ILE A 75 -7.17 12.93 -22.98
CA ILE A 75 -7.26 14.35 -23.30
C ILE A 75 -8.66 14.70 -23.84
N SER A 76 -9.18 13.90 -24.81
CA SER A 76 -10.50 14.15 -25.36
C SER A 76 -11.60 13.99 -24.31
N SER A 77 -11.53 12.94 -23.50
CA SER A 77 -12.49 12.70 -22.40
C SER A 77 -12.44 13.81 -21.34
N TYR A 78 -11.26 14.37 -21.07
CA TYR A 78 -11.11 15.52 -20.19
C TYR A 78 -11.82 16.74 -20.75
N TYR A 79 -11.55 17.11 -22.01
CA TYR A 79 -12.20 18.26 -22.64
C TYR A 79 -13.71 18.09 -22.80
N ASP A 80 -14.19 16.87 -23.04
CA ASP A 80 -15.62 16.58 -23.02
C ASP A 80 -16.25 16.93 -21.67
N LEU A 81 -15.56 16.65 -20.54
CA LEU A 81 -16.06 17.03 -19.21
C LEU A 81 -16.02 18.55 -19.00
N ILE A 82 -14.98 19.23 -19.50
CA ILE A 82 -14.91 20.70 -19.44
C ILE A 82 -16.06 21.35 -20.23
N ASN A 83 -16.38 20.83 -21.41
CA ASN A 83 -17.50 21.30 -22.23
C ASN A 83 -18.88 21.07 -21.55
N GLU A 84 -18.98 20.06 -20.67
CA GLU A 84 -20.19 19.84 -19.84
C GLU A 84 -20.21 20.77 -18.61
N GLU A 85 -19.19 21.62 -18.44
CA GLU A 85 -19.07 22.54 -17.29
C GLU A 85 -19.13 21.83 -15.94
N VAL A 86 -18.34 20.76 -15.77
CA VAL A 86 -18.30 20.04 -14.50
C VAL A 86 -17.56 20.83 -13.42
N ASP A 87 -18.09 20.81 -12.19
CA ASP A 87 -17.51 21.53 -11.04
C ASP A 87 -16.25 20.85 -10.52
N ILE A 88 -16.18 19.51 -10.61
CA ILE A 88 -15.07 18.70 -10.11
C ILE A 88 -14.97 17.40 -10.92
N ILE A 89 -13.74 16.89 -11.09
CA ILE A 89 -13.47 15.62 -11.74
C ILE A 89 -12.99 14.59 -10.72
N LEU A 90 -13.66 13.44 -10.63
CA LEU A 90 -13.23 12.25 -9.93
C LEU A 90 -12.41 11.36 -10.88
N GLY A 91 -11.14 11.19 -10.59
CA GLY A 91 -10.17 10.55 -11.46
C GLY A 91 -9.11 11.54 -11.98
N PRO A 92 -8.25 11.09 -12.89
CA PRO A 92 -8.10 9.71 -13.34
C PRO A 92 -7.44 8.79 -12.28
N LEU A 93 -7.42 7.47 -12.59
CA LEU A 93 -6.86 6.47 -11.69
C LEU A 93 -5.33 6.43 -11.72
N PHE A 94 -4.71 6.51 -12.89
CA PHE A 94 -3.28 6.26 -13.07
C PHE A 94 -2.46 7.53 -13.13
N THR A 95 -1.33 7.56 -12.40
CA THR A 95 -0.35 8.66 -12.39
C THR A 95 0.02 9.13 -13.80
N LYS A 96 0.19 8.19 -14.75
CA LYS A 96 0.51 8.52 -16.15
C LYS A 96 -0.58 9.42 -16.76
N ASN A 97 -1.84 9.10 -16.57
CA ASN A 97 -2.95 9.86 -17.13
C ASN A 97 -3.06 11.24 -16.46
N ILE A 98 -2.80 11.29 -15.15
CA ILE A 98 -2.79 12.57 -14.41
C ILE A 98 -1.70 13.49 -14.95
N LYS A 99 -0.47 13.00 -15.15
CA LYS A 99 0.64 13.78 -15.73
C LYS A 99 0.34 14.33 -17.13
N ILE A 100 -0.50 13.66 -17.90
CA ILE A 100 -0.90 14.11 -19.25
C ILE A 100 -1.88 15.29 -19.17
N ILE A 101 -2.85 15.24 -18.26
CA ILE A 101 -3.90 16.27 -18.17
C ILE A 101 -3.59 17.37 -17.15
N SER A 102 -2.62 17.17 -16.26
CA SER A 102 -2.27 18.14 -15.21
C SER A 102 -1.96 19.54 -15.75
N PRO A 103 -1.15 19.71 -16.81
CA PRO A 103 -0.89 21.05 -17.37
C PRO A 103 -2.17 21.74 -17.84
N VAL A 104 -3.06 20.99 -18.51
CA VAL A 104 -4.31 21.53 -19.03
C VAL A 104 -5.28 21.86 -17.89
N SER A 105 -5.34 21.01 -16.85
CA SER A 105 -6.22 21.25 -15.70
C SER A 105 -5.77 22.44 -14.84
N GLU A 106 -4.50 22.78 -14.83
CA GLU A 106 -3.97 23.98 -14.19
C GLU A 106 -4.40 25.24 -14.95
N ASP A 107 -4.30 25.22 -16.29
CA ASP A 107 -4.74 26.33 -17.15
C ASP A 107 -6.25 26.58 -17.02
N GLU A 108 -7.05 25.52 -17.04
CA GLU A 108 -8.53 25.58 -16.91
C GLU A 108 -9.01 25.74 -15.46
N LYS A 109 -8.10 25.68 -14.48
CA LYS A 109 -8.39 25.72 -13.03
C LYS A 109 -9.41 24.66 -12.60
N THR A 110 -9.43 23.50 -13.28
CA THR A 110 -10.36 22.42 -13.01
C THR A 110 -9.95 21.65 -11.77
N LEU A 111 -10.85 21.53 -10.81
CA LEU A 111 -10.61 20.78 -9.60
C LEU A 111 -10.67 19.26 -9.87
N MET A 112 -9.63 18.54 -9.49
CA MET A 112 -9.56 17.09 -9.65
C MET A 112 -9.29 16.37 -8.33
N ILE A 113 -10.04 15.30 -8.08
CA ILE A 113 -9.75 14.32 -7.01
C ILE A 113 -9.34 13.02 -7.68
N THR A 114 -8.05 12.69 -7.63
CA THR A 114 -7.50 11.52 -8.30
C THR A 114 -7.44 10.31 -7.38
N PHE A 115 -7.50 9.11 -7.96
CA PHE A 115 -7.36 7.85 -7.22
C PHE A 115 -5.92 7.31 -7.22
N SER A 116 -4.97 8.10 -7.70
CA SER A 116 -3.55 7.74 -7.65
C SER A 116 -3.04 7.69 -6.21
N ASN A 117 -2.06 6.85 -5.98
CA ASN A 117 -1.32 6.79 -4.72
C ASN A 117 0.05 7.48 -4.79
N ASN A 118 0.31 8.28 -5.82
CA ASN A 118 1.57 9.03 -5.97
C ASN A 118 1.40 10.46 -5.46
N SER A 119 2.00 10.76 -4.31
CA SER A 119 1.93 12.08 -3.66
C SER A 119 2.58 13.22 -4.43
N GLU A 120 3.46 12.92 -5.40
CA GLU A 120 4.19 13.93 -6.19
C GLU A 120 3.33 14.63 -7.27
N ILE A 121 2.15 14.08 -7.57
CA ILE A 121 1.28 14.62 -8.62
C ILE A 121 0.27 15.66 -8.13
N LYS A 122 0.17 15.88 -6.82
CA LYS A 122 -0.73 16.91 -6.27
C LYS A 122 -0.21 18.30 -6.58
N ASN A 123 -1.12 19.19 -6.96
CA ASN A 123 -0.89 20.62 -7.16
C ASN A 123 -2.08 21.42 -6.58
N GLU A 124 -2.20 22.69 -6.90
CA GLU A 124 -3.27 23.56 -6.38
C GLU A 124 -4.68 23.04 -6.74
N ASN A 125 -4.84 22.41 -7.91
CA ASN A 125 -6.14 21.93 -8.42
C ASN A 125 -6.27 20.40 -8.39
N THR A 126 -5.22 19.65 -8.00
CA THR A 126 -5.21 18.19 -8.03
C THR A 126 -5.00 17.62 -6.63
N PHE A 127 -6.02 16.97 -6.10
CA PHE A 127 -6.02 16.31 -4.80
C PHE A 127 -5.94 14.79 -4.97
N ILE A 128 -5.33 14.12 -4.00
CA ILE A 128 -5.19 12.66 -3.98
C ILE A 128 -6.15 12.08 -2.97
N SER A 129 -7.01 11.17 -3.43
CA SER A 129 -7.93 10.39 -2.57
C SER A 129 -7.38 8.99 -2.26
N GLY A 130 -6.38 8.52 -3.01
CA GLY A 130 -5.74 7.22 -2.75
C GLY A 130 -4.89 7.24 -1.49
N LEU A 131 -4.78 6.11 -0.81
CA LEU A 131 -3.78 5.93 0.26
C LEU A 131 -2.38 5.97 -0.36
N THR A 132 -1.57 6.93 0.08
CA THR A 132 -0.21 7.01 -0.39
C THR A 132 0.69 6.05 0.39
N PRO A 133 1.73 5.47 -0.24
CA PRO A 133 2.70 4.67 0.50
C PRO A 133 3.35 5.44 1.66
N GLU A 134 3.47 6.74 1.52
CA GLU A 134 4.01 7.65 2.52
C GLU A 134 3.12 7.71 3.78
N ASP A 135 1.80 7.78 3.60
CA ASP A 135 0.84 7.77 4.71
C ASP A 135 0.84 6.42 5.43
N GLU A 136 0.86 5.32 4.65
CA GLU A 136 0.93 3.97 5.20
C GLU A 136 2.21 3.74 6.02
N ILE A 137 3.36 4.15 5.48
CA ILE A 137 4.65 4.01 6.18
C ILE A 137 4.66 4.84 7.46
N ARG A 138 4.19 6.08 7.41
CA ARG A 138 4.12 6.97 8.57
C ARG A 138 3.29 6.34 9.67
N GLU A 139 2.08 5.91 9.37
CA GLU A 139 1.15 5.31 10.34
C GLU A 139 1.73 4.05 10.99
N VAL A 140 2.34 3.17 10.19
CA VAL A 140 2.95 1.92 10.70
C VAL A 140 4.16 2.20 11.59
N ILE A 141 5.03 3.12 11.18
CA ILE A 141 6.20 3.52 11.98
C ILE A 141 5.74 4.18 13.29
N ASP A 142 4.77 5.09 13.24
CA ASP A 142 4.24 5.78 14.41
C ASP A 142 3.64 4.79 15.40
N TYR A 143 2.86 3.84 14.90
CA TYR A 143 2.29 2.79 15.74
C TYR A 143 3.38 1.89 16.35
N ALA A 144 4.35 1.43 15.56
CA ALA A 144 5.45 0.61 16.06
C ALA A 144 6.26 1.33 17.15
N MET A 145 6.57 2.61 16.94
CA MET A 145 7.28 3.43 17.94
C MET A 145 6.44 3.63 19.21
N SER A 146 5.11 3.79 19.08
CA SER A 146 4.20 3.87 20.24
C SER A 146 4.18 2.59 21.08
N LYS A 147 4.56 1.45 20.47
CA LYS A 147 4.72 0.13 21.13
C LYS A 147 6.13 -0.14 21.63
N GLY A 148 7.05 0.81 21.46
CA GLY A 148 8.40 0.75 22.01
C GLY A 148 9.49 0.47 20.99
N SER A 149 9.19 0.30 19.71
CA SER A 149 10.18 0.15 18.64
C SER A 149 11.06 1.40 18.54
N LYS A 150 12.37 1.23 18.41
CA LYS A 150 13.34 2.32 18.32
C LYS A 150 14.34 2.14 17.18
N LYS A 151 14.69 0.91 16.87
CA LYS A 151 15.71 0.54 15.88
C LYS A 151 15.07 -0.24 14.75
N PHE A 152 15.20 0.26 13.54
CA PHE A 152 14.52 -0.27 12.38
C PHE A 152 15.50 -0.87 11.37
N GLY A 153 15.22 -2.12 10.95
CA GLY A 153 15.74 -2.68 9.73
C GLY A 153 14.78 -2.36 8.58
N LEU A 154 15.31 -2.11 7.38
CA LEU A 154 14.49 -1.76 6.22
C LEU A 154 14.86 -2.61 5.00
N ILE A 155 13.88 -3.26 4.39
CA ILE A 155 14.01 -3.95 3.10
C ILE A 155 13.06 -3.31 2.10
N PHE A 156 13.58 -2.80 0.97
CA PHE A 156 12.78 -2.19 -0.08
C PHE A 156 13.24 -2.60 -1.48
N PRO A 157 12.36 -2.55 -2.50
CA PRO A 157 12.79 -2.72 -3.87
C PRO A 157 13.69 -1.55 -4.32
N ASN A 158 14.67 -1.84 -5.17
CA ASN A 158 15.53 -0.82 -5.76
C ASN A 158 14.83 -0.13 -6.94
N ASN A 159 13.92 0.77 -6.63
CA ASN A 159 13.15 1.58 -7.57
C ASN A 159 12.70 2.89 -6.90
N GLU A 160 11.92 3.68 -7.61
CA GLU A 160 11.41 4.96 -7.15
C GLU A 160 10.64 4.86 -5.81
N TYR A 161 9.77 3.85 -5.66
CA TYR A 161 9.05 3.58 -4.40
C TYR A 161 10.01 3.35 -3.24
N GLY A 162 10.99 2.45 -3.40
CA GLY A 162 11.96 2.16 -2.34
C GLY A 162 12.84 3.35 -1.97
N LEU A 163 13.25 4.15 -2.95
CA LEU A 163 14.06 5.36 -2.73
C LEU A 163 13.27 6.42 -1.94
N ARG A 164 12.02 6.69 -2.32
CA ARG A 164 11.13 7.62 -1.59
C ARG A 164 10.84 7.14 -0.18
N SER A 165 10.52 5.86 -0.02
CA SER A 165 10.25 5.25 1.29
C SER A 165 11.45 5.39 2.23
N LYS A 166 12.68 5.14 1.73
CA LYS A 166 13.90 5.33 2.51
C LYS A 166 14.03 6.76 3.00
N LYS A 167 13.88 7.75 2.10
CA LYS A 167 13.98 9.18 2.45
C LYS A 167 12.94 9.57 3.49
N LEU A 168 11.70 9.12 3.31
CA LEU A 168 10.62 9.36 4.27
C LEU A 168 10.96 8.82 5.65
N ILE A 169 11.36 7.53 5.73
CA ILE A 169 11.68 6.91 7.03
C ILE A 169 12.88 7.57 7.67
N GLN A 170 13.91 7.97 6.90
CA GLN A 170 15.03 8.75 7.43
C GLN A 170 14.56 10.05 8.10
N ASN A 171 13.65 10.80 7.46
CA ASN A 171 13.10 12.01 8.05
C ASN A 171 12.28 11.71 9.33
N LEU A 172 11.46 10.65 9.31
CA LEU A 172 10.70 10.22 10.49
C LEU A 172 11.59 9.84 11.66
N MET A 173 12.71 9.16 11.39
CA MET A 173 13.66 8.80 12.45
C MET A 173 14.30 10.03 13.08
N LEU A 174 14.65 11.05 12.27
CA LEU A 174 15.16 12.33 12.79
C LEU A 174 14.12 13.07 13.61
N GLU A 175 12.86 13.12 13.16
CA GLU A 175 11.76 13.78 13.86
C GLU A 175 11.43 13.12 15.21
N LYS A 176 11.55 11.79 15.30
CA LYS A 176 11.04 10.97 16.40
C LYS A 176 12.11 10.32 17.27
N ASN A 177 13.39 10.67 17.08
CA ASN A 177 14.52 10.05 17.79
C ASN A 177 14.57 8.51 17.64
N GLY A 178 14.25 7.99 16.46
CA GLY A 178 14.44 6.60 16.07
C GLY A 178 15.75 6.39 15.32
N GLU A 179 16.08 5.14 15.01
CA GLU A 179 17.31 4.76 14.32
C GLU A 179 17.03 3.77 13.19
N ILE A 180 17.62 3.98 12.02
CA ILE A 180 17.73 2.96 10.98
C ILE A 180 19.06 2.24 11.19
N SER A 181 19.02 1.04 11.75
CA SER A 181 20.21 0.26 12.03
C SER A 181 20.72 -0.47 10.80
N GLU A 182 19.81 -0.97 9.96
CA GLU A 182 20.15 -1.73 8.76
C GLU A 182 19.21 -1.37 7.60
N PHE A 183 19.76 -1.33 6.38
CA PHE A 183 19.00 -1.03 5.19
C PHE A 183 19.48 -1.84 3.98
N VAL A 184 18.54 -2.53 3.30
CA VAL A 184 18.84 -3.34 2.13
C VAL A 184 17.86 -3.07 1.00
N PHE A 185 18.39 -2.78 -0.20
CA PHE A 185 17.61 -2.80 -1.44
C PHE A 185 17.69 -4.17 -2.13
N TYR A 186 16.58 -4.62 -2.73
CA TYR A 186 16.56 -5.77 -3.61
C TYR A 186 16.13 -5.40 -5.04
N ASN A 187 16.58 -6.18 -6.02
CA ASN A 187 16.14 -6.00 -7.41
C ASN A 187 14.73 -6.59 -7.59
N PRO A 188 13.68 -5.79 -7.87
CA PRO A 188 12.31 -6.31 -7.96
C PRO A 188 12.07 -7.20 -9.19
N LYS A 189 12.89 -7.06 -10.26
CA LYS A 189 12.75 -7.87 -11.49
C LYS A 189 13.47 -9.22 -11.40
N LYS A 190 14.53 -9.31 -10.61
CA LYS A 190 15.31 -10.51 -10.36
C LYS A 190 15.74 -10.55 -8.90
N PRO A 191 14.80 -10.83 -7.98
CA PRO A 191 15.08 -10.75 -6.55
C PRO A 191 15.96 -11.93 -6.07
N ASP A 192 16.98 -11.60 -5.29
CA ASP A 192 17.74 -12.56 -4.48
C ASP A 192 17.32 -12.41 -3.01
N PHE A 193 16.25 -13.07 -2.63
CA PHE A 193 15.71 -12.97 -1.27
C PHE A 193 16.62 -13.61 -0.23
N TYR A 194 17.38 -14.64 -0.58
CA TYR A 194 18.37 -15.23 0.32
C TYR A 194 19.52 -14.25 0.62
N GLY A 195 20.09 -13.63 -0.41
CA GLY A 195 21.14 -12.62 -0.24
C GLY A 195 20.64 -11.39 0.52
N VAL A 196 19.41 -10.94 0.26
CA VAL A 196 18.76 -9.85 1.00
C VAL A 196 18.62 -10.19 2.49
N SER A 197 18.10 -11.38 2.80
CA SER A 197 17.91 -11.85 4.19
C SER A 197 19.24 -11.99 4.93
N LYS A 198 20.28 -12.49 4.30
CA LYS A 198 21.65 -12.53 4.85
C LYS A 198 22.17 -11.14 5.18
N LYS A 199 21.99 -10.19 4.25
CA LYS A 199 22.49 -8.82 4.42
C LYS A 199 21.79 -8.10 5.56
N ILE A 200 20.44 -8.11 5.60
CA ILE A 200 19.69 -7.41 6.64
C ILE A 200 20.00 -8.01 8.04
N ALA A 201 20.21 -9.33 8.11
CA ALA A 201 20.57 -10.01 9.34
C ALA A 201 22.03 -9.81 9.75
N ASN A 202 22.85 -9.17 8.92
CA ASN A 202 24.31 -9.11 9.08
C ASN A 202 24.94 -10.51 9.35
N TYR A 203 24.33 -11.52 8.68
CA TYR A 203 24.53 -12.94 9.01
C TYR A 203 25.97 -13.39 8.90
N GLU A 204 26.68 -13.04 7.83
CA GLU A 204 28.07 -13.47 7.60
C GLU A 204 29.02 -12.93 8.66
N GLN A 205 28.84 -11.66 9.09
CA GLN A 205 29.69 -11.09 10.17
C GLN A 205 29.39 -11.72 11.52
N ARG A 206 28.10 -11.98 11.82
CA ARG A 206 27.67 -12.65 13.04
C ARG A 206 28.17 -14.10 13.08
N LYS A 207 28.23 -14.79 11.94
CA LYS A 207 28.81 -16.12 11.78
C LYS A 207 30.32 -16.10 12.03
N LEU A 208 31.04 -15.18 11.41
CA LEU A 208 32.50 -15.00 11.66
C LEU A 208 32.80 -14.68 13.13
N LYS A 209 31.95 -13.90 13.80
CA LYS A 209 32.10 -13.66 15.26
C LYS A 209 31.94 -14.96 16.06
N LEU A 210 31.00 -15.81 15.67
CA LEU A 210 30.82 -17.12 16.30
C LEU A 210 32.04 -18.01 16.10
N GLU A 211 32.51 -18.13 14.87
CA GLU A 211 33.68 -18.97 14.53
C GLU A 211 34.93 -18.54 15.36
N LYS A 212 35.24 -17.25 15.39
CA LYS A 212 36.30 -16.69 16.19
C LYS A 212 36.12 -16.99 17.68
N LYS A 213 34.91 -16.84 18.20
CA LYS A 213 34.63 -17.11 19.61
C LYS A 213 34.76 -18.59 19.97
N LEU A 214 34.33 -19.47 19.09
CA LEU A 214 34.53 -20.92 19.27
C LEU A 214 36.02 -21.31 19.26
N GLU A 215 36.83 -20.69 18.40
CA GLU A 215 38.27 -20.90 18.37
C GLU A 215 38.96 -20.41 19.66
N GLU A 216 38.62 -19.20 20.13
CA GLU A 216 39.08 -18.67 21.40
C GLU A 216 38.76 -19.62 22.57
N LEU A 217 37.51 -20.11 22.64
CA LEU A 217 37.07 -21.00 23.71
C LEU A 217 37.74 -22.36 23.67
N LYS A 218 38.07 -22.90 22.48
CA LYS A 218 38.84 -24.14 22.32
C LYS A 218 40.25 -24.02 22.87
N ASN A 219 40.85 -22.86 22.72
CA ASN A 219 42.23 -22.60 23.17
C ASN A 219 42.31 -22.21 24.67
N THR A 220 41.14 -22.12 25.33
CA THR A 220 41.05 -21.77 26.76
C THR A 220 40.73 -23.01 27.58
N ASN A 221 41.71 -23.51 28.33
CA ASN A 221 41.61 -24.73 29.15
C ASN A 221 40.91 -24.45 30.50
N THR A 222 39.63 -24.10 30.49
CA THR A 222 38.81 -23.90 31.69
C THR A 222 37.44 -24.58 31.53
N VAL A 223 36.87 -25.05 32.63
CA VAL A 223 35.53 -25.69 32.65
C VAL A 223 34.46 -24.72 32.16
N ASP A 224 34.58 -23.43 32.46
CA ASP A 224 33.67 -22.37 31.98
C ASP A 224 33.74 -22.21 30.46
N ALA A 225 34.97 -22.25 29.89
CA ALA A 225 35.16 -22.19 28.44
C ALA A 225 34.55 -23.39 27.71
N GLU A 226 34.71 -24.61 28.24
CA GLU A 226 34.08 -25.80 27.67
C GLU A 226 32.56 -25.73 27.70
N THR A 227 32.00 -25.24 28.79
CA THR A 227 30.54 -25.09 28.92
C THR A 227 29.99 -24.07 27.91
N LYS A 228 30.64 -22.92 27.76
CA LYS A 228 30.32 -21.91 26.78
C LYS A 228 30.45 -22.42 25.34
N TYR A 229 31.56 -23.17 25.07
CA TYR A 229 31.77 -23.76 23.76
C TYR A 229 30.65 -24.75 23.40
N LYS A 230 30.24 -25.65 24.29
CA LYS A 230 29.15 -26.60 24.05
C LYS A 230 27.83 -25.88 23.76
N LYS A 231 27.57 -24.78 24.45
CA LYS A 231 26.37 -23.96 24.22
C LYS A 231 26.41 -23.23 22.87
N LEU A 232 27.53 -22.64 22.51
CA LEU A 232 27.65 -21.83 21.28
C LEU A 232 27.80 -22.68 20.02
N LYS A 233 28.37 -23.90 20.12
CA LYS A 233 28.56 -24.81 18.98
C LYS A 233 27.29 -25.14 18.21
N ASN A 234 26.12 -25.06 18.86
CA ASN A 234 24.83 -25.39 18.27
C ASN A 234 24.10 -24.13 17.74
N GLN A 235 24.78 -22.99 17.73
CA GLN A 235 24.23 -21.76 17.15
C GLN A 235 24.78 -21.54 15.74
N ASP A 236 24.01 -20.85 14.90
CA ASP A 236 24.47 -20.50 13.55
C ASP A 236 25.22 -19.18 13.53
N THR A 237 24.92 -18.27 14.46
CA THR A 237 25.54 -16.94 14.57
C THR A 237 25.76 -16.52 16.03
N LEU A 238 26.56 -15.48 16.24
CA LEU A 238 26.82 -14.88 17.55
C LEU A 238 26.38 -13.42 17.58
N GLY A 239 25.65 -13.06 18.63
CA GLY A 239 25.14 -11.71 18.85
C GLY A 239 23.69 -11.57 18.36
N GLU A 240 23.09 -10.47 18.74
CA GLU A 240 21.71 -10.14 18.40
C GLU A 240 21.65 -9.27 17.14
N LEU A 241 20.47 -9.15 16.57
CA LEU A 241 20.19 -8.20 15.50
C LEU A 241 20.25 -6.77 16.07
N GLU A 242 20.63 -5.82 15.23
CA GLU A 242 20.77 -4.43 15.64
C GLU A 242 19.44 -3.64 15.55
N PHE A 243 18.33 -4.30 15.16
CA PHE A 243 17.00 -3.72 15.07
C PHE A 243 15.97 -4.56 15.83
N ASP A 244 14.94 -3.89 16.33
CA ASP A 244 13.78 -4.48 17.01
C ASP A 244 12.56 -4.62 16.08
N SER A 245 12.56 -3.87 14.97
CA SER A 245 11.49 -3.86 13.99
C SER A 245 12.05 -3.88 12.57
N LEU A 246 11.39 -4.62 11.66
CA LEU A 246 11.80 -4.75 10.27
C LEU A 246 10.67 -4.33 9.33
N PHE A 247 10.85 -3.24 8.60
CA PHE A 247 9.90 -2.84 7.56
C PHE A 247 10.24 -3.56 6.24
N ILE A 248 9.30 -4.36 5.75
CA ILE A 248 9.41 -5.08 4.48
C ILE A 248 8.52 -4.38 3.45
N GLY A 249 9.11 -3.47 2.69
CA GLY A 249 8.47 -2.84 1.53
C GLY A 249 8.54 -3.76 0.32
N ALA A 250 7.40 -3.98 -0.33
CA ALA A 250 7.33 -4.80 -1.54
C ALA A 250 6.27 -4.27 -2.51
N GLU A 251 6.41 -4.63 -3.78
CA GLU A 251 5.48 -4.24 -4.84
C GLU A 251 4.36 -5.27 -5.07
N ASN A 252 4.54 -6.47 -4.53
CA ASN A 252 3.56 -7.53 -4.67
C ASN A 252 3.63 -8.52 -3.51
N VAL A 253 2.54 -9.26 -3.33
CA VAL A 253 2.35 -10.20 -2.22
C VAL A 253 3.35 -11.35 -2.24
N LYS A 254 3.79 -11.81 -3.43
CA LYS A 254 4.79 -12.90 -3.53
C LYS A 254 6.11 -12.52 -2.88
N HIS A 255 6.59 -11.28 -3.10
CA HIS A 255 7.83 -10.81 -2.50
C HIS A 255 7.74 -10.74 -0.98
N ILE A 256 6.58 -10.32 -0.46
CA ILE A 256 6.31 -10.29 0.99
C ILE A 256 6.43 -11.70 1.57
N SER A 257 5.67 -12.66 1.02
CA SER A 257 5.66 -14.04 1.52
C SER A 257 7.03 -14.70 1.43
N MET A 258 7.76 -14.50 0.32
CA MET A 258 9.11 -15.04 0.14
C MET A 258 10.11 -14.48 1.15
N LEU A 259 10.10 -13.17 1.38
CA LEU A 259 10.97 -12.55 2.38
C LEU A 259 10.61 -13.04 3.78
N ALA A 260 9.32 -13.02 4.14
CA ALA A 260 8.85 -13.44 5.46
C ALA A 260 9.21 -14.90 5.79
N SER A 261 9.11 -15.80 4.80
CA SER A 261 9.46 -17.21 5.00
C SER A 261 10.96 -17.48 5.06
N ILE A 262 11.81 -16.64 4.41
CA ILE A 262 13.27 -16.83 4.38
C ILE A 262 13.98 -16.17 5.56
N LEU A 263 13.52 -15.01 6.01
CA LEU A 263 14.15 -14.23 7.07
C LEU A 263 14.46 -15.03 8.36
N PRO A 264 13.55 -15.90 8.85
CA PRO A 264 13.83 -16.71 10.05
C PRO A 264 15.04 -17.67 9.90
N TYR A 265 15.38 -18.12 8.70
CA TYR A 265 16.57 -18.95 8.45
C TYR A 265 17.89 -18.20 8.70
N TYR A 266 17.83 -16.87 8.79
CA TYR A 266 18.97 -16.00 9.06
C TYR A 266 18.83 -15.26 10.41
N ASP A 267 18.13 -15.90 11.35
CA ASP A 267 17.89 -15.42 12.72
C ASP A 267 17.01 -14.16 12.84
N VAL A 268 16.40 -13.70 11.77
CA VAL A 268 15.38 -12.63 11.86
C VAL A 268 14.05 -13.28 12.28
N ASP A 269 13.97 -13.60 13.59
CA ASP A 269 12.84 -14.32 14.16
C ASP A 269 11.66 -13.37 14.44
N PRO A 270 10.45 -13.60 13.86
CA PRO A 270 9.27 -12.77 14.09
C PRO A 270 8.76 -12.80 15.54
N LYS A 271 9.30 -13.68 16.38
CA LYS A 271 9.05 -13.66 17.84
C LYS A 271 9.87 -12.59 18.57
N LYS A 272 10.97 -12.13 17.96
CA LYS A 272 11.90 -11.16 18.54
C LYS A 272 11.88 -9.82 17.80
N VAL A 273 11.62 -9.83 16.50
CA VAL A 273 11.58 -8.67 15.62
C VAL A 273 10.16 -8.46 15.11
N VAL A 274 9.63 -7.28 15.28
CA VAL A 274 8.30 -6.94 14.78
C VAL A 274 8.37 -6.68 13.27
N TYR A 275 7.67 -7.48 12.48
CA TYR A 275 7.60 -7.25 11.04
C TYR A 275 6.55 -6.18 10.73
N LEU A 276 6.94 -5.21 9.90
CA LEU A 276 6.15 -4.07 9.52
C LEU A 276 5.92 -4.05 8.00
N GLY A 277 4.73 -3.66 7.58
CA GLY A 277 4.38 -3.63 6.16
C GLY A 277 3.33 -2.61 5.77
N ASN A 278 3.01 -2.59 4.49
CA ASN A 278 1.97 -1.74 3.90
C ASN A 278 0.65 -2.52 3.69
N SER A 279 -0.34 -1.86 3.08
CA SER A 279 -1.67 -2.42 2.83
C SER A 279 -1.69 -3.67 1.93
N LEU A 280 -0.64 -3.95 1.15
CA LEU A 280 -0.51 -5.19 0.37
C LEU A 280 -0.51 -6.44 1.26
N TRP A 281 -0.21 -6.30 2.55
CA TRP A 281 -0.23 -7.40 3.51
C TRP A 281 -1.64 -7.83 3.90
N ALA A 282 -2.64 -6.97 3.69
CA ALA A 282 -4.06 -7.30 3.85
C ALA A 282 -4.56 -8.24 2.73
N ASN A 283 -3.78 -9.27 2.39
CA ASN A 283 -4.07 -10.23 1.34
C ASN A 283 -4.04 -11.65 1.90
N ASN A 284 -4.99 -12.48 1.47
CA ASN A 284 -5.13 -13.87 1.94
C ASN A 284 -3.87 -14.73 1.79
N VAL A 285 -2.97 -14.39 0.86
CA VAL A 285 -1.69 -15.10 0.69
C VAL A 285 -0.70 -14.70 1.77
N ALA A 286 -0.55 -13.39 2.03
CA ALA A 286 0.33 -12.89 3.09
C ALA A 286 -0.19 -13.31 4.48
N LEU A 287 -1.49 -13.20 4.73
CA LEU A 287 -2.11 -13.55 6.02
C LEU A 287 -2.00 -15.05 6.37
N LYS A 288 -1.70 -15.91 5.41
CA LYS A 288 -1.43 -17.34 5.66
C LYS A 288 0.04 -17.65 5.98
N GLU A 289 0.93 -16.68 5.84
CA GLU A 289 2.35 -16.86 6.14
C GLU A 289 2.58 -16.82 7.66
N PRO A 290 3.03 -17.91 8.30
CA PRO A 290 3.16 -17.98 9.77
C PRO A 290 4.09 -16.91 10.34
N ALA A 291 5.12 -16.51 9.61
CA ALA A 291 6.05 -15.47 10.05
C ALA A 291 5.40 -14.07 10.13
N LEU A 292 4.23 -13.88 9.51
CA LEU A 292 3.49 -12.62 9.51
C LEU A 292 2.35 -12.56 10.55
N GLU A 293 2.12 -13.62 11.33
CA GLU A 293 0.99 -13.70 12.28
C GLU A 293 0.92 -12.52 13.27
N LYS A 294 2.09 -12.04 13.74
CA LYS A 294 2.19 -10.92 14.70
C LYS A 294 2.68 -9.62 14.06
N SER A 295 2.64 -9.53 12.76
CA SER A 295 3.09 -8.35 12.02
C SER A 295 2.13 -7.18 12.18
N ILE A 296 2.66 -5.98 11.96
CA ILE A 296 1.90 -4.72 11.94
C ILE A 296 1.94 -4.17 10.52
N PHE A 297 0.78 -3.89 9.96
CA PHE A 297 0.70 -3.30 8.63
C PHE A 297 -0.46 -2.31 8.53
N ALA A 298 -0.33 -1.35 7.61
CA ALA A 298 -1.41 -0.44 7.29
C ALA A 298 -2.55 -1.19 6.61
N GLY A 299 -3.77 -0.88 6.96
CA GLY A 299 -4.95 -1.53 6.39
C GLY A 299 -6.22 -0.74 6.62
N PHE A 300 -7.25 -1.13 5.89
CA PHE A 300 -8.58 -0.56 6.10
C PHE A 300 -9.22 -1.15 7.36
N SER A 301 -10.09 -0.37 7.99
CA SER A 301 -10.93 -0.89 9.06
C SER A 301 -11.79 -2.05 8.54
N GLU A 302 -11.57 -3.26 9.05
CA GLU A 302 -12.33 -4.47 8.65
C GLU A 302 -13.84 -4.26 8.75
N LYS A 303 -14.30 -3.56 9.80
CA LYS A 303 -15.72 -3.24 9.99
C LYS A 303 -16.26 -2.34 8.90
N LYS A 304 -15.56 -1.23 8.59
CA LYS A 304 -16.01 -0.28 7.57
C LYS A 304 -15.97 -0.88 6.17
N PHE A 305 -14.86 -1.55 5.84
CA PHE A 305 -14.67 -2.18 4.55
C PHE A 305 -15.58 -3.41 4.37
N GLY A 306 -15.82 -4.18 5.43
CA GLY A 306 -16.77 -5.29 5.42
C GLY A 306 -18.20 -4.84 5.14
N ASN A 307 -18.65 -3.77 5.77
CA ASN A 307 -19.97 -3.18 5.49
C ASN A 307 -20.08 -2.71 4.03
N PHE A 308 -19.08 -2.01 3.53
CA PHE A 308 -19.03 -1.57 2.12
C PHE A 308 -19.08 -2.77 1.16
N LYS A 309 -18.30 -3.83 1.42
CA LYS A 309 -18.34 -5.05 0.59
C LYS A 309 -19.71 -5.70 0.55
N LEU A 310 -20.40 -5.78 1.68
CA LEU A 310 -21.76 -6.33 1.75
C LEU A 310 -22.73 -5.52 0.91
N GLU A 311 -22.77 -4.20 1.13
CA GLU A 311 -23.64 -3.29 0.39
C GLU A 311 -23.34 -3.30 -1.12
N TYR A 312 -22.06 -3.32 -1.48
CA TYR A 312 -21.65 -3.38 -2.89
C TYR A 312 -22.08 -4.70 -3.52
N SER A 313 -21.88 -5.84 -2.82
CA SER A 313 -22.29 -7.15 -3.33
C SER A 313 -23.80 -7.30 -3.44
N GLU A 314 -24.57 -6.73 -2.51
CA GLU A 314 -26.02 -6.71 -2.58
C GLU A 314 -26.52 -5.87 -3.76
N ALA A 315 -25.85 -4.73 -4.05
CA ALA A 315 -26.23 -3.84 -5.14
C ALA A 315 -25.88 -4.36 -6.53
N PHE A 316 -24.70 -5.03 -6.67
CA PHE A 316 -24.14 -5.35 -7.98
C PHE A 316 -23.90 -6.84 -8.22
N ASN A 317 -24.18 -7.70 -7.26
CA ASN A 317 -23.97 -9.16 -7.31
C ASN A 317 -22.51 -9.55 -7.64
N GLU A 318 -21.55 -8.75 -7.20
CA GLU A 318 -20.11 -8.96 -7.36
C GLU A 318 -19.32 -8.38 -6.18
N GLN A 319 -18.05 -8.74 -6.05
CA GLN A 319 -17.16 -8.16 -5.04
C GLN A 319 -16.49 -6.90 -5.57
N PRO A 320 -16.32 -5.85 -4.75
CA PRO A 320 -15.58 -4.66 -5.16
C PRO A 320 -14.11 -4.98 -5.35
N HIS A 321 -13.46 -4.27 -6.27
CA HIS A 321 -12.00 -4.27 -6.33
C HIS A 321 -11.42 -3.59 -5.09
N GLN A 322 -10.23 -3.99 -4.65
CA GLN A 322 -9.60 -3.47 -3.42
C GLN A 322 -9.41 -1.94 -3.39
N ILE A 323 -9.41 -1.30 -4.56
CA ILE A 323 -9.22 0.15 -4.69
C ILE A 323 -10.57 0.91 -4.66
N ALA A 324 -11.69 0.21 -4.75
CA ALA A 324 -13.03 0.83 -4.84
C ALA A 324 -13.56 1.32 -3.50
#